data_3e9152512e5c8fccbda695bc24b767b7
#
_entry.id   3e9152512e5c8fccbda695bc24b767b7
#
_cell.length_a   1.000
_cell.length_b   1.000
_cell.length_c   1.000
_cell.angle_alpha   90.00
_cell.angle_beta   90.00
_cell.angle_gamma   90.00
#
_symmetry.space_group_name_H-M   'P 1'
#
loop_
_entity.id
_entity.type
_entity.pdbx_description
1 polymer ?
#
loop_
_entity_poly.entity_id
_entity_poly.type
_entity_poly.pdbx_seq_one_letter_code
_entity_poly.pdbx_strand_id
1 'polypeptide(L)'
;MKQLFLTLALTTLAATSDAQTTREINLPIIQTKYTADPAPYVHGDTVYLFTTHDEDGASGFMMKDWLLYTSTDMVNWQDHGAVASLKDFKWYKGDNGAWAEQVIERNGKWYMYCPIHGNGIGVLVADSPYGPYKDPLGKPLVWQKEHWDDIDPTVWIDDDGQAYMYWGNPNVYYVKLNEDMISYSGEINKLPKIKDYQEGPWFWARKNANGAKKYYLAFASTCCPEGIGYAMSDSPEGPWEYKGHIMNHTPQTRGNHPGICEYKGKSYCFGLNYDIYRFKTSEHAEQRSVSAAEMTYNADGTIQELPYFSECKLNQVGSFNPFRCVEAETMAWG
;
A
#
# COMPACT_ATOMS: atom_id res chain seq x y z
N MET A 1 39.04 39.36 62.63
CA MET A 1 37.97 38.50 62.10
C MET A 1 37.70 38.92 60.66
N LYS A 2 38.18 38.10 59.68
CA LYS A 2 37.90 38.35 58.27
C LYS A 2 36.75 37.46 57.89
N GLN A 3 35.64 38.01 57.48
CA GLN A 3 34.51 37.29 56.92
C GLN A 3 34.79 36.97 55.44
N LEU A 4 34.75 35.69 55.12
CA LEU A 4 34.89 35.16 53.76
C LEU A 4 33.48 35.07 53.19
N PHE A 5 33.15 35.91 52.18
CA PHE A 5 31.91 35.77 51.41
C PHE A 5 32.14 34.71 50.29
N LEU A 6 31.44 33.61 50.41
CA LEU A 6 31.41 32.55 49.39
C LEU A 6 30.27 32.90 48.41
N THR A 7 30.61 33.36 47.24
CA THR A 7 29.65 33.61 46.15
C THR A 7 29.38 32.32 45.42
N LEU A 8 28.19 31.79 45.58
CA LEU A 8 27.73 30.60 44.88
C LEU A 8 27.26 31.04 43.49
N ALA A 9 28.03 30.72 42.46
CA ALA A 9 27.63 30.91 41.06
C ALA A 9 26.70 29.78 40.63
N LEU A 10 25.38 30.07 40.50
CA LEU A 10 24.44 29.17 39.87
C LEU A 10 24.65 29.22 38.37
N THR A 11 25.30 28.21 37.81
CA THR A 11 25.31 27.97 36.36
C THR A 11 23.97 27.32 36.00
N THR A 12 23.07 28.10 35.43
CA THR A 12 21.91 27.57 34.72
C THR A 12 22.39 26.85 33.47
N LEU A 13 22.37 25.50 33.47
CA LEU A 13 22.42 24.72 32.24
C LEU A 13 21.14 25.03 31.47
N ALA A 14 21.24 25.85 30.44
CA ALA A 14 20.22 25.92 29.43
C ALA A 14 20.27 24.56 28.69
N ALA A 15 19.30 23.72 28.94
CA ALA A 15 19.04 22.57 28.09
C ALA A 15 18.63 23.13 26.73
N THR A 16 19.58 23.16 25.79
CA THR A 16 19.23 23.28 24.37
C THR A 16 18.43 22.05 24.04
N SER A 17 17.12 22.22 23.84
CA SER A 17 16.34 21.19 23.15
C SER A 17 16.96 21.07 21.77
N ASP A 18 17.77 20.05 21.55
CA ASP A 18 18.12 19.63 20.21
C ASP A 18 16.82 19.45 19.48
N ALA A 19 16.54 20.33 18.53
CA ALA A 19 15.46 20.11 17.59
C ALA A 19 15.80 18.79 16.90
N GLN A 20 15.02 17.76 17.24
CA GLN A 20 15.19 16.44 16.70
C GLN A 20 15.07 16.59 15.19
N THR A 21 16.19 16.50 14.48
CA THR A 21 16.20 16.54 13.00
C THR A 21 15.38 15.38 12.52
N THR A 22 14.26 15.69 11.88
CA THR A 22 13.44 14.66 11.26
C THR A 22 14.25 14.01 10.16
N ARG A 23 14.29 12.68 10.17
CA ARG A 23 15.00 11.90 9.16
C ARG A 23 14.26 12.00 7.83
N GLU A 24 15.00 12.22 6.77
CA GLU A 24 14.54 12.17 5.38
C GLU A 24 15.22 10.99 4.71
N ILE A 25 14.45 10.18 3.98
CA ILE A 25 14.99 9.08 3.18
C ILE A 25 14.54 9.21 1.73
N ASN A 26 15.42 8.81 0.82
CA ASN A 26 15.00 8.49 -0.56
C ASN A 26 14.97 6.97 -0.63
N LEU A 27 14.20 6.46 -1.36
CA LEU A 27 13.83 5.31 -1.59
C LEU A 27 14.49 4.12 -1.99
N PRO A 28 14.17 2.84 -2.21
CA PRO A 28 12.93 2.21 -1.73
C PRO A 28 12.85 2.15 -0.22
N ILE A 29 11.63 2.13 0.31
CA ILE A 29 11.42 2.12 1.78
C ILE A 29 11.63 0.73 2.39
N ILE A 30 11.49 -0.33 1.60
CA ILE A 30 11.78 -1.71 1.99
C ILE A 30 12.99 -2.19 1.18
N GLN A 31 14.03 -2.67 1.87
CA GLN A 31 15.30 -3.06 1.26
C GLN A 31 15.77 -4.45 1.67
N THR A 32 15.06 -5.11 2.57
CA THR A 32 15.39 -6.44 3.07
C THR A 32 15.01 -7.54 2.09
N LYS A 33 14.01 -7.28 1.23
CA LYS A 33 13.47 -8.21 0.23
C LYS A 33 12.99 -7.45 -1.00
N TYR A 34 12.84 -8.15 -2.12
CA TYR A 34 12.14 -7.62 -3.27
C TYR A 34 10.64 -7.64 -3.01
N THR A 35 10.03 -6.48 -3.05
CA THR A 35 8.61 -6.27 -2.68
C THR A 35 7.90 -5.46 -3.73
N ALA A 36 6.61 -5.74 -3.92
CA ALA A 36 5.77 -5.00 -4.85
C ALA A 36 4.34 -4.88 -4.34
N ASP A 37 3.49 -4.28 -5.16
CA ASP A 37 2.05 -4.22 -4.98
C ASP A 37 1.66 -3.74 -3.57
N PRO A 38 2.13 -2.55 -3.15
CA PRO A 38 2.00 -2.10 -1.77
C PRO A 38 0.54 -1.87 -1.38
N ALA A 39 0.11 -2.50 -0.30
CA ALA A 39 -1.22 -2.36 0.28
C ALA A 39 -1.14 -1.77 1.71
N PRO A 40 -1.02 -0.44 1.84
CA PRO A 40 -0.96 0.21 3.14
C PRO A 40 -2.34 0.23 3.82
N TYR A 41 -2.38 -0.11 5.09
CA TYR A 41 -3.54 0.02 5.96
C TYR A 41 -3.17 0.72 7.26
N VAL A 42 -3.89 1.77 7.63
CA VAL A 42 -3.65 2.52 8.87
C VAL A 42 -4.63 2.05 9.94
N HIS A 43 -4.10 1.57 11.06
CA HIS A 43 -4.90 1.23 12.23
C HIS A 43 -4.23 1.79 13.49
N GLY A 44 -4.95 2.65 14.20
CA GLY A 44 -4.39 3.38 15.34
C GLY A 44 -3.22 4.28 14.93
N ASP A 45 -2.10 4.15 15.61
CA ASP A 45 -0.86 4.91 15.34
C ASP A 45 0.16 4.12 14.50
N THR A 46 -0.30 3.16 13.71
CA THR A 46 0.57 2.28 12.94
C THR A 46 0.10 2.17 11.50
N VAL A 47 1.04 2.27 10.58
CA VAL A 47 0.86 1.91 9.18
C VAL A 47 1.30 0.45 9.03
N TYR A 48 0.38 -0.39 8.58
CA TYR A 48 0.61 -1.78 8.19
C TYR A 48 0.76 -1.81 6.69
N LEU A 49 1.93 -2.15 6.21
CA LEU A 49 2.21 -2.26 4.78
C LEU A 49 2.30 -3.74 4.42
N PHE A 50 1.28 -4.24 3.76
CA PHE A 50 1.32 -5.55 3.14
C PHE A 50 1.91 -5.43 1.74
N THR A 51 2.63 -6.45 1.30
CA THR A 51 3.28 -6.47 -0.02
C THR A 51 3.32 -7.88 -0.58
N THR A 52 3.34 -7.98 -1.90
CA THR A 52 3.82 -9.20 -2.55
C THR A 52 5.33 -9.36 -2.34
N HIS A 53 5.81 -10.57 -2.53
CA HIS A 53 7.20 -10.94 -2.42
C HIS A 53 7.71 -11.51 -3.75
N ASP A 54 8.51 -10.74 -4.45
CA ASP A 54 9.20 -11.22 -5.65
C ASP A 54 10.36 -12.11 -5.23
N GLU A 55 10.29 -13.41 -5.52
CA GLU A 55 11.29 -14.41 -5.09
C GLU A 55 12.67 -14.12 -5.64
N ASP A 56 13.69 -14.24 -4.80
CA ASP A 56 15.08 -14.05 -5.16
C ASP A 56 15.52 -14.98 -6.31
N GLY A 57 16.21 -14.43 -7.29
CA GLY A 57 16.77 -15.18 -8.42
C GLY A 57 15.75 -15.68 -9.46
N ALA A 58 14.49 -15.33 -9.32
CA ALA A 58 13.50 -15.62 -10.35
C ALA A 58 13.68 -14.73 -11.58
N SER A 59 13.42 -15.26 -12.77
CA SER A 59 13.51 -14.50 -14.03
C SER A 59 12.20 -13.81 -14.41
N GLY A 60 11.08 -14.16 -13.77
CA GLY A 60 9.74 -13.60 -13.99
C GLY A 60 9.00 -13.45 -12.68
N PHE A 61 7.71 -13.13 -12.77
CA PHE A 61 6.86 -13.01 -11.59
C PHE A 61 6.71 -14.36 -10.88
N MET A 62 7.47 -14.54 -9.80
CA MET A 62 7.43 -15.70 -8.93
C MET A 62 7.14 -15.21 -7.52
N MET A 63 5.92 -15.41 -7.06
CA MET A 63 5.40 -14.92 -5.78
C MET A 63 4.61 -16.02 -5.08
N LYS A 64 4.96 -16.32 -3.82
CA LYS A 64 4.43 -17.47 -3.07
C LYS A 64 3.74 -17.07 -1.78
N ASP A 65 4.05 -15.90 -1.28
CA ASP A 65 3.60 -15.41 0.02
C ASP A 65 3.41 -13.90 0.03
N TRP A 66 2.80 -13.40 1.10
CA TRP A 66 2.55 -11.99 1.35
C TRP A 66 3.23 -11.57 2.64
N LEU A 67 3.95 -10.46 2.55
CA LEU A 67 4.77 -9.92 3.64
C LEU A 67 4.03 -8.82 4.39
N LEU A 68 4.43 -8.59 5.63
CA LEU A 68 3.96 -7.47 6.43
C LEU A 68 5.14 -6.66 6.97
N TYR A 69 5.03 -5.36 6.80
CA TYR A 69 5.89 -4.36 7.43
C TYR A 69 5.05 -3.38 8.24
N THR A 70 5.61 -2.83 9.32
CA THR A 70 4.91 -1.80 10.11
C THR A 70 5.79 -0.60 10.37
N SER A 71 5.16 0.58 10.38
CA SER A 71 5.82 1.83 10.73
C SER A 71 4.90 2.74 11.54
N THR A 72 5.49 3.56 12.40
CA THR A 72 4.80 4.65 13.10
C THR A 72 5.31 6.03 12.71
N ASP A 73 6.23 6.11 11.74
CA ASP A 73 6.85 7.35 11.31
C ASP A 73 7.15 7.42 9.81
N MET A 74 6.75 6.43 9.04
CA MET A 74 6.87 6.29 7.57
C MET A 74 8.28 6.03 7.04
N VAL A 75 9.32 6.15 7.86
CA VAL A 75 10.72 5.97 7.42
C VAL A 75 11.41 4.79 8.11
N ASN A 76 10.98 4.43 9.29
CA ASN A 76 11.48 3.26 10.02
C ASN A 76 10.44 2.14 9.96
N TRP A 77 10.80 1.03 9.33
CA TRP A 77 9.91 -0.11 9.10
C TRP A 77 10.41 -1.34 9.86
N GLN A 78 9.48 -2.09 10.43
CA GLN A 78 9.74 -3.38 11.05
C GLN A 78 9.25 -4.48 10.12
N ASP A 79 10.14 -5.40 9.73
CA ASP A 79 9.82 -6.60 8.96
C ASP A 79 9.22 -7.68 9.88
N HIS A 80 8.04 -8.19 9.53
CA HIS A 80 7.36 -9.29 10.22
C HIS A 80 7.41 -10.59 9.41
N GLY A 81 8.07 -10.58 8.25
CA GLY A 81 8.12 -11.72 7.35
C GLY A 81 6.79 -12.00 6.65
N ALA A 82 6.64 -13.23 6.16
CA ALA A 82 5.43 -13.69 5.53
C ALA A 82 4.34 -13.95 6.58
N VAL A 83 3.19 -13.30 6.43
CA VAL A 83 2.02 -13.46 7.31
C VAL A 83 0.95 -14.36 6.69
N ALA A 84 0.99 -14.54 5.38
CA ALA A 84 0.11 -15.45 4.62
C ALA A 84 0.84 -15.98 3.39
N SER A 85 0.35 -17.06 2.81
CA SER A 85 0.94 -17.72 1.65
C SER A 85 -0.09 -18.48 0.81
N LEU A 86 0.28 -18.91 -0.38
CA LEU A 86 -0.56 -19.78 -1.21
C LEU A 86 -0.97 -21.08 -0.49
N LYS A 87 -0.18 -21.54 0.48
CA LYS A 87 -0.45 -22.78 1.25
C LYS A 87 -1.64 -22.65 2.19
N ASP A 88 -2.07 -21.44 2.50
CA ASP A 88 -3.24 -21.18 3.35
C ASP A 88 -4.55 -21.47 2.60
N PHE A 89 -4.51 -21.48 1.27
CA PHE A 89 -5.60 -21.88 0.39
C PHE A 89 -5.54 -23.39 0.06
N LYS A 90 -6.25 -24.21 0.80
CA LYS A 90 -6.22 -25.68 0.60
C LYS A 90 -6.74 -26.16 -0.76
N TRP A 91 -7.53 -25.35 -1.43
CA TRP A 91 -8.07 -25.63 -2.77
C TRP A 91 -7.05 -25.34 -3.88
N TYR A 92 -6.03 -24.52 -3.63
CA TYR A 92 -4.96 -24.26 -4.58
C TYR A 92 -3.77 -25.21 -4.38
N LYS A 93 -3.16 -25.65 -5.46
CA LYS A 93 -2.05 -26.64 -5.43
C LYS A 93 -0.79 -26.19 -6.15
N GLY A 94 -0.81 -24.98 -6.73
CA GLY A 94 0.37 -24.38 -7.33
C GLY A 94 1.33 -23.79 -6.30
N ASP A 95 2.46 -23.33 -6.79
CA ASP A 95 3.55 -22.74 -5.98
C ASP A 95 3.93 -21.33 -6.44
N ASN A 96 3.10 -20.72 -7.31
CA ASN A 96 3.26 -19.35 -7.81
C ASN A 96 1.90 -18.67 -7.97
N GLY A 97 1.86 -17.35 -7.93
CA GLY A 97 0.66 -16.54 -8.20
C GLY A 97 0.08 -15.84 -6.98
N ALA A 98 0.83 -15.66 -5.90
CA ALA A 98 0.47 -14.80 -4.76
C ALA A 98 0.63 -13.33 -5.16
N TRP A 99 -0.34 -12.81 -5.93
CA TRP A 99 -0.27 -11.48 -6.53
C TRP A 99 -0.89 -10.42 -5.62
N ALA A 100 -1.00 -9.19 -6.11
CA ALA A 100 -1.38 -7.99 -5.38
C ALA A 100 -2.62 -8.16 -4.49
N GLU A 101 -2.42 -8.27 -3.22
CA GLU A 101 -3.46 -8.39 -2.19
C GLU A 101 -3.87 -7.02 -1.66
N GLN A 102 -4.98 -6.99 -0.94
CA GLN A 102 -5.31 -5.89 -0.03
C GLN A 102 -5.89 -6.40 1.28
N VAL A 103 -5.55 -5.72 2.36
CA VAL A 103 -6.03 -6.04 3.72
C VAL A 103 -6.89 -4.91 4.25
N ILE A 104 -7.98 -5.26 4.92
CA ILE A 104 -8.85 -4.33 5.62
C ILE A 104 -9.34 -4.94 6.94
N GLU A 105 -9.53 -4.09 7.94
CA GLU A 105 -10.10 -4.51 9.23
C GLU A 105 -11.59 -4.16 9.31
N ARG A 106 -12.40 -5.05 9.87
CA ARG A 106 -13.79 -4.80 10.26
C ARG A 106 -14.14 -5.57 11.51
N ASN A 107 -14.64 -4.90 12.51
CA ASN A 107 -15.15 -5.49 13.77
C ASN A 107 -14.12 -6.41 14.47
N GLY A 108 -12.85 -6.01 14.48
CA GLY A 108 -11.76 -6.76 15.12
C GLY A 108 -11.26 -7.95 14.29
N LYS A 109 -11.73 -8.11 13.06
CA LYS A 109 -11.25 -9.13 12.12
C LYS A 109 -10.49 -8.47 10.97
N TRP A 110 -9.44 -9.14 10.54
CA TRP A 110 -8.58 -8.72 9.43
C TRP A 110 -8.87 -9.61 8.23
N TYR A 111 -9.24 -9.00 7.12
CA TYR A 111 -9.61 -9.68 5.87
C TYR A 111 -8.54 -9.36 4.82
N MET A 112 -7.89 -10.39 4.30
CA MET A 112 -6.89 -10.27 3.24
C MET A 112 -7.48 -10.87 1.96
N TYR A 113 -7.68 -10.05 0.95
CA TYR A 113 -8.18 -10.48 -0.36
C TYR A 113 -6.99 -10.75 -1.27
N CYS A 114 -6.85 -12.01 -1.64
CA CYS A 114 -5.65 -12.54 -2.28
C CYS A 114 -6.01 -13.05 -3.68
N PRO A 115 -5.57 -12.41 -4.74
CA PRO A 115 -5.68 -13.01 -6.06
C PRO A 115 -4.66 -14.13 -6.19
N ILE A 116 -5.11 -15.23 -6.79
CA ILE A 116 -4.23 -16.34 -7.17
C ILE A 116 -4.27 -16.43 -8.68
N HIS A 117 -3.21 -15.98 -9.33
CA HIS A 117 -3.16 -15.78 -10.78
C HIS A 117 -3.83 -16.91 -11.56
N GLY A 118 -4.84 -16.59 -12.37
CA GLY A 118 -5.63 -17.51 -13.17
C GLY A 118 -6.62 -18.39 -12.37
N ASN A 119 -6.75 -18.18 -11.04
CA ASN A 119 -7.60 -18.97 -10.16
C ASN A 119 -8.59 -18.13 -9.33
N GLY A 120 -8.74 -16.85 -9.69
CA GLY A 120 -9.64 -15.93 -9.02
C GLY A 120 -9.08 -15.31 -7.74
N ILE A 121 -9.94 -14.71 -6.95
CA ILE A 121 -9.61 -14.00 -5.71
C ILE A 121 -10.13 -14.80 -4.51
N GLY A 122 -9.22 -15.23 -3.64
CA GLY A 122 -9.55 -15.82 -2.34
C GLY A 122 -9.65 -14.76 -1.25
N VAL A 123 -10.16 -15.14 -0.09
CA VAL A 123 -10.13 -14.30 1.11
C VAL A 123 -9.60 -15.11 2.29
N LEU A 124 -8.69 -14.52 3.04
CA LEU A 124 -8.17 -15.05 4.30
C LEU A 124 -8.63 -14.16 5.44
N VAL A 125 -8.85 -14.75 6.61
CA VAL A 125 -9.34 -14.03 7.80
C VAL A 125 -8.45 -14.33 9.00
N ALA A 126 -8.13 -13.30 9.79
CA ALA A 126 -7.38 -13.40 11.03
C ALA A 126 -7.97 -12.51 12.14
N ASP A 127 -7.57 -12.75 13.38
CA ASP A 127 -7.89 -11.91 14.54
C ASP A 127 -6.85 -10.80 14.77
N SER A 128 -5.80 -10.79 13.96
CA SER A 128 -4.67 -9.87 14.08
C SER A 128 -4.04 -9.62 12.70
N PRO A 129 -3.47 -8.44 12.43
CA PRO A 129 -2.75 -8.17 11.18
C PRO A 129 -1.55 -9.11 10.98
N TYR A 130 -1.02 -9.65 12.05
CA TYR A 130 0.11 -10.59 12.05
C TYR A 130 -0.33 -12.05 11.79
N GLY A 131 -1.61 -12.30 11.55
CA GLY A 131 -2.18 -13.64 11.40
C GLY A 131 -2.39 -14.37 12.74
N PRO A 132 -2.50 -15.72 12.74
CA PRO A 132 -2.49 -16.56 11.55
C PRO A 132 -3.76 -16.38 10.70
N TYR A 133 -3.56 -16.17 9.42
CA TYR A 133 -4.64 -16.07 8.45
C TYR A 133 -5.19 -17.46 8.08
N LYS A 134 -6.51 -17.55 7.84
CA LYS A 134 -7.20 -18.80 7.51
C LYS A 134 -8.20 -18.56 6.39
N ASP A 135 -8.30 -19.51 5.47
CA ASP A 135 -9.32 -19.55 4.44
C ASP A 135 -10.68 -20.02 5.03
N PRO A 136 -11.68 -19.13 5.13
CA PRO A 136 -12.99 -19.50 5.66
C PRO A 136 -13.88 -20.20 4.64
N LEU A 137 -13.59 -20.10 3.33
CA LEU A 137 -14.47 -20.53 2.26
C LEU A 137 -14.07 -21.88 1.66
N GLY A 138 -12.78 -22.21 1.63
CA GLY A 138 -12.27 -23.39 0.94
C GLY A 138 -12.44 -23.33 -0.58
N LYS A 139 -12.63 -22.13 -1.13
CA LYS A 139 -12.82 -21.83 -2.56
C LYS A 139 -12.57 -20.34 -2.81
N PRO A 140 -12.39 -19.90 -4.06
CA PRO A 140 -12.35 -18.48 -4.39
C PRO A 140 -13.64 -17.76 -3.97
N LEU A 141 -13.51 -16.52 -3.49
CA LEU A 141 -14.63 -15.59 -3.30
C LEU A 141 -15.20 -15.16 -4.65
N VAL A 142 -14.31 -14.84 -5.58
CA VAL A 142 -14.61 -14.49 -6.97
C VAL A 142 -13.76 -15.34 -7.90
N TRP A 143 -14.36 -15.88 -8.93
CA TRP A 143 -13.64 -16.52 -10.04
C TRP A 143 -14.49 -16.52 -11.31
N GLN A 144 -14.18 -15.63 -12.22
CA GLN A 144 -14.75 -15.56 -13.55
C GLN A 144 -13.91 -16.43 -14.50
N LYS A 145 -14.24 -17.70 -14.62
CA LYS A 145 -13.40 -18.74 -15.24
C LYS A 145 -13.10 -18.51 -16.74
N GLU A 146 -13.84 -17.63 -17.40
CA GLU A 146 -13.66 -17.32 -18.82
C GLU A 146 -12.44 -16.44 -19.07
N HIS A 147 -11.88 -15.81 -18.05
CA HIS A 147 -10.71 -14.94 -18.15
C HIS A 147 -9.84 -15.03 -16.90
N TRP A 148 -8.59 -14.57 -17.04
CA TRP A 148 -7.58 -14.65 -16.00
C TRP A 148 -7.52 -13.41 -15.11
N ASP A 149 -8.27 -12.37 -15.47
CA ASP A 149 -8.15 -11.00 -14.98
C ASP A 149 -8.89 -10.73 -13.65
N ASP A 150 -9.25 -11.76 -12.90
CA ASP A 150 -9.67 -11.62 -11.50
C ASP A 150 -8.43 -11.46 -10.62
N ILE A 151 -7.81 -10.26 -10.66
CA ILE A 151 -6.59 -9.90 -9.93
C ILE A 151 -6.74 -8.51 -9.28
N ASP A 152 -5.82 -8.17 -8.40
CA ASP A 152 -5.63 -6.84 -7.81
C ASP A 152 -6.90 -6.32 -7.10
N PRO A 153 -7.44 -7.04 -6.13
CA PRO A 153 -8.61 -6.56 -5.40
C PRO A 153 -8.28 -5.35 -4.54
N THR A 154 -9.21 -4.40 -4.50
CA THR A 154 -9.21 -3.29 -3.54
C THR A 154 -10.56 -3.21 -2.84
N VAL A 155 -10.54 -3.02 -1.52
CA VAL A 155 -11.75 -2.99 -0.70
C VAL A 155 -11.82 -1.69 0.09
N TRP A 156 -13.01 -1.10 0.10
CA TRP A 156 -13.34 0.08 0.87
C TRP A 156 -14.66 -0.12 1.61
N ILE A 157 -14.69 0.28 2.87
CA ILE A 157 -15.93 0.33 3.67
C ILE A 157 -16.37 1.79 3.74
N ASP A 158 -17.55 2.07 3.25
CA ASP A 158 -18.10 3.43 3.22
C ASP A 158 -18.71 3.83 4.56
N ASP A 159 -19.03 5.13 4.73
CA ASP A 159 -19.53 5.69 5.99
C ASP A 159 -20.87 5.04 6.45
N ASP A 160 -21.64 4.48 5.53
CA ASP A 160 -22.87 3.73 5.81
C ASP A 160 -22.63 2.26 6.18
N GLY A 161 -21.36 1.83 6.17
CA GLY A 161 -20.93 0.45 6.45
C GLY A 161 -20.99 -0.49 5.26
N GLN A 162 -21.42 -0.04 4.06
CA GLN A 162 -21.35 -0.86 2.87
C GLN A 162 -19.91 -1.01 2.40
N ALA A 163 -19.46 -2.25 2.25
CA ALA A 163 -18.16 -2.55 1.68
C ALA A 163 -18.25 -2.81 0.17
N TYR A 164 -17.30 -2.27 -0.56
CA TYR A 164 -17.15 -2.44 -2.01
C TYR A 164 -15.81 -3.10 -2.29
N MET A 165 -15.80 -4.10 -3.15
CA MET A 165 -14.58 -4.69 -3.68
C MET A 165 -14.49 -4.42 -5.18
N TYR A 166 -13.42 -3.78 -5.61
CA TYR A 166 -13.07 -3.55 -7.02
C TYR A 166 -11.88 -4.40 -7.40
N TRP A 167 -11.73 -4.79 -8.67
CA TRP A 167 -10.60 -5.56 -9.17
C TRP A 167 -10.53 -5.56 -10.69
N GLY A 168 -9.44 -6.08 -11.27
CA GLY A 168 -9.39 -6.58 -12.65
C GLY A 168 -8.35 -5.92 -13.56
N ASN A 169 -8.09 -6.59 -14.69
CA ASN A 169 -7.17 -6.22 -15.76
C ASN A 169 -7.65 -6.79 -17.12
N PRO A 170 -7.84 -6.02 -18.17
CA PRO A 170 -7.83 -4.56 -18.25
C PRO A 170 -9.21 -3.94 -17.99
N ASN A 171 -10.13 -4.71 -17.48
CA ASN A 171 -11.47 -4.25 -17.13
C ASN A 171 -11.58 -4.08 -15.61
N VAL A 172 -12.39 -3.12 -15.18
CA VAL A 172 -12.71 -2.94 -13.77
C VAL A 172 -14.04 -3.60 -13.46
N TYR A 173 -14.03 -4.47 -12.49
CA TYR A 173 -15.23 -5.10 -11.93
C TYR A 173 -15.44 -4.65 -10.49
N TYR A 174 -16.65 -4.75 -9.98
CA TYR A 174 -16.94 -4.57 -8.57
C TYR A 174 -18.13 -5.38 -8.10
N VAL A 175 -18.15 -5.63 -6.79
CA VAL A 175 -19.29 -6.16 -6.05
C VAL A 175 -19.48 -5.38 -4.76
N LYS A 176 -20.70 -5.46 -4.22
CA LYS A 176 -21.02 -5.07 -2.83
C LYS A 176 -20.82 -6.27 -1.94
N LEU A 177 -19.82 -6.22 -1.07
CA LEU A 177 -19.61 -7.26 -0.08
C LEU A 177 -20.73 -7.22 0.96
N ASN A 178 -21.10 -8.39 1.43
CA ASN A 178 -22.00 -8.52 2.59
C ASN A 178 -21.26 -8.15 3.89
N GLU A 179 -21.99 -8.01 4.97
CA GLU A 179 -21.43 -7.62 6.27
C GLU A 179 -20.36 -8.59 6.79
N ASP A 180 -20.42 -9.85 6.39
CA ASP A 180 -19.46 -10.88 6.72
C ASP A 180 -18.10 -10.72 6.04
N MET A 181 -17.97 -9.83 5.05
CA MET A 181 -16.77 -9.52 4.27
C MET A 181 -16.21 -10.72 3.47
N ILE A 182 -16.86 -11.87 3.48
CA ILE A 182 -16.44 -13.10 2.80
C ILE A 182 -17.47 -13.62 1.80
N SER A 183 -18.49 -12.84 1.54
CA SER A 183 -19.51 -13.08 0.53
C SER A 183 -19.98 -11.77 -0.10
N TYR A 184 -20.68 -11.85 -1.22
CA TYR A 184 -21.30 -10.69 -1.86
C TYR A 184 -22.71 -11.02 -2.34
N SER A 185 -23.53 -9.98 -2.52
CA SER A 185 -24.89 -10.08 -3.04
C SER A 185 -25.02 -9.44 -4.41
N GLY A 186 -25.90 -9.99 -5.23
CA GLY A 186 -26.12 -9.52 -6.60
C GLY A 186 -25.11 -10.11 -7.59
N GLU A 187 -24.96 -9.42 -8.72
CA GLU A 187 -24.08 -9.84 -9.81
C GLU A 187 -22.76 -9.06 -9.78
N ILE A 188 -21.76 -9.60 -10.45
CA ILE A 188 -20.51 -8.87 -10.71
C ILE A 188 -20.80 -7.76 -11.70
N ASN A 189 -20.52 -6.53 -11.29
CA ASN A 189 -20.70 -5.35 -12.13
C ASN A 189 -19.40 -5.04 -12.85
N LYS A 190 -19.50 -4.74 -14.14
CA LYS A 190 -18.36 -4.24 -14.93
C LYS A 190 -18.53 -2.73 -15.13
N LEU A 191 -17.50 -1.97 -14.77
CA LEU A 191 -17.50 -0.53 -15.03
C LEU A 191 -17.37 -0.21 -16.53
N PRO A 192 -17.93 0.93 -17.00
CA PRO A 192 -17.52 1.52 -18.27
C PRO A 192 -15.99 1.71 -18.30
N LYS A 193 -15.42 1.61 -19.51
CA LYS A 193 -13.96 1.76 -19.67
C LYS A 193 -13.48 3.11 -19.12
N ILE A 194 -12.59 3.05 -18.15
CA ILE A 194 -11.87 4.22 -17.64
C ILE A 194 -10.67 4.46 -18.56
N LYS A 195 -10.46 5.72 -18.94
CA LYS A 195 -9.32 6.09 -19.79
C LYS A 195 -8.01 5.71 -19.10
N ASP A 196 -7.08 5.15 -19.87
CA ASP A 196 -5.72 4.76 -19.46
C ASP A 196 -5.66 3.70 -18.33
N TYR A 197 -6.78 3.13 -17.89
CA TYR A 197 -6.79 2.02 -16.93
C TYR A 197 -6.16 0.77 -17.53
N GLN A 198 -5.24 0.17 -16.79
CA GLN A 198 -4.65 -1.12 -17.10
C GLN A 198 -4.99 -2.16 -16.03
N GLU A 199 -4.59 -1.94 -14.77
CA GLU A 199 -4.73 -2.88 -13.65
C GLU A 199 -4.55 -2.17 -12.30
N GLY A 200 -4.47 -2.92 -11.22
CA GLY A 200 -4.08 -2.40 -9.91
C GLY A 200 -4.99 -1.32 -9.36
N PRO A 201 -6.32 -1.51 -9.34
CA PRO A 201 -7.18 -0.47 -8.79
C PRO A 201 -6.93 -0.30 -7.29
N TRP A 202 -6.88 0.93 -6.83
CA TRP A 202 -6.87 1.30 -5.42
C TRP A 202 -8.00 2.26 -5.12
N PHE A 203 -8.94 1.86 -4.28
CA PHE A 203 -10.16 2.62 -3.99
C PHE A 203 -10.10 3.25 -2.60
N TRP A 204 -10.38 4.55 -2.53
CA TRP A 204 -10.56 5.27 -1.25
C TRP A 204 -11.51 6.45 -1.41
N ALA A 205 -11.93 7.03 -0.29
CA ALA A 205 -12.72 8.26 -0.27
C ALA A 205 -12.14 9.25 0.74
N ARG A 206 -12.34 10.52 0.47
CA ARG A 206 -12.01 11.60 1.40
C ARG A 206 -12.94 12.81 1.22
N LYS A 207 -13.01 13.66 2.23
CA LYS A 207 -13.67 14.95 2.12
C LYS A 207 -12.69 15.97 1.56
N ASN A 208 -13.13 16.74 0.57
CA ASN A 208 -12.37 17.87 0.06
C ASN A 208 -12.41 19.06 1.04
N ALA A 209 -11.71 20.15 0.70
CA ALA A 209 -11.64 21.35 1.53
C ALA A 209 -13.04 21.98 1.84
N ASN A 210 -14.03 21.74 0.98
CA ASN A 210 -15.40 22.23 1.15
C ASN A 210 -16.28 21.24 1.95
N GLY A 211 -15.73 20.14 2.43
CA GLY A 211 -16.43 19.09 3.17
C GLY A 211 -17.21 18.11 2.31
N ALA A 212 -17.21 18.25 0.99
CA ALA A 212 -17.84 17.29 0.10
C ALA A 212 -17.01 16.02 -0.01
N LYS A 213 -17.66 14.86 0.16
CA LYS A 213 -17.03 13.56 -0.03
C LYS A 213 -16.78 13.30 -1.51
N LYS A 214 -15.58 12.84 -1.83
CA LYS A 214 -15.17 12.40 -3.15
C LYS A 214 -14.57 11.00 -3.05
N TYR A 215 -14.87 10.19 -4.05
CA TYR A 215 -14.33 8.86 -4.22
C TYR A 215 -13.23 8.90 -5.27
N TYR A 216 -12.21 8.11 -5.03
CA TYR A 216 -11.02 8.03 -5.87
C TYR A 216 -10.73 6.58 -6.23
N LEU A 217 -10.31 6.37 -7.45
CA LEU A 217 -9.80 5.10 -7.94
C LEU A 217 -8.46 5.39 -8.62
N ALA A 218 -7.35 5.06 -7.93
CA ALA A 218 -6.03 5.05 -8.56
C ALA A 218 -5.81 3.70 -9.23
N PHE A 219 -4.89 3.63 -10.19
CA PHE A 219 -4.62 2.42 -10.94
C PHE A 219 -3.28 2.52 -11.68
N ALA A 220 -2.69 1.37 -11.99
CA ALA A 220 -1.63 1.28 -12.98
C ALA A 220 -2.20 1.72 -14.33
N SER A 221 -1.61 2.76 -14.91
CA SER A 221 -2.14 3.39 -16.12
C SER A 221 -1.24 3.13 -17.30
N THR A 222 -1.84 2.76 -18.44
CA THR A 222 -1.11 2.45 -19.65
C THR A 222 -0.18 1.24 -19.44
N CYS A 223 0.13 0.47 -20.41
CA CYS A 223 1.15 -0.58 -20.34
C CYS A 223 1.95 -0.56 -21.63
N CYS A 224 3.19 -0.71 -21.64
CA CYS A 224 4.23 -0.66 -20.63
C CYS A 224 5.26 0.35 -21.07
N PRO A 225 5.84 1.12 -20.19
CA PRO A 225 5.77 1.12 -18.72
C PRO A 225 4.50 1.80 -18.17
N GLU A 226 4.09 1.41 -16.95
CA GLU A 226 2.90 1.93 -16.26
C GLU A 226 3.24 3.19 -15.46
N GLY A 227 2.34 4.18 -15.53
CA GLY A 227 2.25 5.25 -14.55
C GLY A 227 1.23 4.91 -13.48
N ILE A 228 0.94 5.86 -12.60
CA ILE A 228 -0.19 5.81 -11.68
C ILE A 228 -1.21 6.83 -12.14
N GLY A 229 -2.28 6.37 -12.79
CA GLY A 229 -3.44 7.19 -13.15
C GLY A 229 -4.48 7.22 -12.05
N TYR A 230 -5.47 8.12 -12.17
CA TYR A 230 -6.60 8.10 -11.26
C TYR A 230 -7.87 8.68 -11.88
N ALA A 231 -8.99 8.24 -11.34
CA ALA A 231 -10.31 8.74 -11.62
C ALA A 231 -11.01 9.17 -10.33
N MET A 232 -11.98 10.06 -10.44
CA MET A 232 -12.80 10.55 -9.33
C MET A 232 -14.29 10.34 -9.61
N SER A 233 -15.07 10.23 -8.53
CA SER A 233 -16.53 10.15 -8.60
C SER A 233 -17.17 10.82 -7.38
N ASP A 234 -18.47 11.14 -7.51
CA ASP A 234 -19.33 11.56 -6.40
C ASP A 234 -20.05 10.37 -5.72
N SER A 235 -19.90 9.18 -6.26
CA SER A 235 -20.52 7.95 -5.78
C SER A 235 -19.52 6.79 -5.76
N PRO A 236 -19.61 5.85 -4.81
CA PRO A 236 -18.76 4.67 -4.80
C PRO A 236 -18.94 3.75 -6.01
N GLU A 237 -20.04 3.88 -6.73
CA GLU A 237 -20.34 3.08 -7.93
C GLU A 237 -20.06 3.83 -9.24
N GLY A 238 -19.54 5.05 -9.15
CA GLY A 238 -19.32 5.92 -10.32
C GLY A 238 -20.52 6.84 -10.61
N PRO A 239 -20.56 7.49 -11.79
CA PRO A 239 -19.62 7.36 -12.89
C PRO A 239 -18.21 7.87 -12.53
N TRP A 240 -17.19 7.22 -13.07
CA TRP A 240 -15.79 7.56 -12.83
C TRP A 240 -15.26 8.48 -13.94
N GLU A 241 -14.72 9.62 -13.55
CA GLU A 241 -14.11 10.59 -14.45
C GLU A 241 -12.59 10.55 -14.30
N TYR A 242 -11.87 10.20 -15.37
CA TYR A 242 -10.42 10.24 -15.41
C TYR A 242 -9.89 11.65 -15.18
N LYS A 243 -8.93 11.82 -14.28
CA LYS A 243 -8.40 13.13 -13.87
C LYS A 243 -6.93 13.35 -14.23
N GLY A 244 -6.21 12.35 -14.69
CA GLY A 244 -4.80 12.43 -15.03
C GLY A 244 -3.96 11.42 -14.26
N HIS A 245 -2.71 11.78 -14.02
CA HIS A 245 -1.75 10.94 -13.31
C HIS A 245 -1.47 11.47 -11.90
N ILE A 246 -1.33 10.55 -10.94
CA ILE A 246 -0.64 10.80 -9.67
C ILE A 246 0.86 10.81 -9.93
N MET A 247 1.34 9.85 -10.73
CA MET A 247 2.72 9.77 -11.19
C MET A 247 2.74 9.33 -12.65
N ASN A 248 3.40 10.10 -13.49
CA ASN A 248 3.47 9.79 -14.90
C ASN A 248 4.38 8.57 -15.15
N HIS A 249 4.20 7.90 -16.29
CA HIS A 249 5.04 6.78 -16.66
C HIS A 249 6.45 7.23 -17.07
N THR A 250 7.44 6.42 -16.72
CA THR A 250 8.82 6.55 -17.15
C THR A 250 9.36 5.17 -17.54
N PRO A 251 10.50 5.07 -18.22
CA PRO A 251 11.09 3.76 -18.52
C PRO A 251 11.37 2.89 -17.28
N GLN A 252 11.32 3.45 -16.06
CA GLN A 252 11.56 2.77 -14.82
C GLN A 252 10.30 2.25 -14.11
N THR A 253 9.11 2.60 -14.59
CA THR A 253 7.83 2.34 -13.88
C THR A 253 7.11 1.07 -14.31
N ARG A 254 7.78 0.11 -14.96
CA ARG A 254 7.14 -1.14 -15.37
C ARG A 254 6.48 -1.86 -14.19
N GLY A 255 5.22 -2.28 -14.35
CA GLY A 255 4.44 -2.99 -13.33
C GLY A 255 4.14 -2.15 -12.09
N ASN A 256 4.11 -0.81 -12.22
CA ASN A 256 3.80 0.08 -11.12
C ASN A 256 2.36 -0.15 -10.63
N HIS A 257 2.18 -0.22 -9.32
CA HIS A 257 0.92 -0.57 -8.67
C HIS A 257 0.71 0.36 -7.46
N PRO A 258 -0.39 1.13 -7.40
CA PRO A 258 -0.58 2.11 -6.33
C PRO A 258 -1.12 1.51 -5.05
N GLY A 259 -0.66 2.05 -3.92
CA GLY A 259 -1.32 1.97 -2.63
C GLY A 259 -1.43 3.36 -2.03
N ILE A 260 -2.59 3.73 -1.49
CA ILE A 260 -2.79 5.08 -0.94
C ILE A 260 -3.24 4.97 0.52
N CYS A 261 -2.66 5.78 1.39
CA CYS A 261 -3.18 5.93 2.75
C CYS A 261 -3.08 7.37 3.26
N GLU A 262 -3.87 7.67 4.27
CA GLU A 262 -3.73 8.90 5.06
C GLU A 262 -3.16 8.55 6.43
N TYR A 263 -2.08 9.23 6.84
CA TYR A 263 -1.43 9.01 8.10
C TYR A 263 -0.93 10.32 8.71
N LYS A 264 -1.28 10.56 9.99
CA LYS A 264 -0.91 11.77 10.75
C LYS A 264 -1.17 13.07 9.98
N GLY A 265 -2.32 13.15 9.31
CA GLY A 265 -2.77 14.34 8.58
C GLY A 265 -2.10 14.57 7.23
N LYS A 266 -1.33 13.62 6.75
CA LYS A 266 -0.71 13.62 5.42
C LYS A 266 -1.21 12.45 4.60
N SER A 267 -1.19 12.60 3.27
CA SER A 267 -1.53 11.53 2.35
C SER A 267 -0.26 10.99 1.68
N TYR A 268 -0.22 9.69 1.45
CA TYR A 268 0.93 9.01 0.88
C TYR A 268 0.51 8.14 -0.29
N CYS A 269 1.29 8.20 -1.36
CA CYS A 269 1.23 7.31 -2.49
C CYS A 269 2.40 6.34 -2.39
N PHE A 270 2.09 5.06 -2.34
CA PHE A 270 3.04 3.96 -2.47
C PHE A 270 3.00 3.44 -3.90
N GLY A 271 4.09 2.89 -4.32
CA GLY A 271 4.26 2.23 -5.60
C GLY A 271 5.60 1.51 -5.62
N LEU A 272 6.13 1.24 -6.79
CA LEU A 272 7.35 0.45 -6.92
C LEU A 272 8.32 1.00 -7.94
N ASN A 273 9.55 0.52 -7.85
CA ASN A 273 10.61 0.66 -8.83
C ASN A 273 11.47 -0.62 -8.86
N TYR A 274 12.59 -0.58 -9.57
CA TYR A 274 13.55 -1.69 -9.67
C TYR A 274 14.92 -1.29 -9.10
N ASP A 275 15.00 -0.29 -8.26
CA ASP A 275 16.26 0.33 -7.88
C ASP A 275 17.17 -0.63 -7.13
N ILE A 276 16.67 -1.43 -6.18
CA ILE A 276 17.49 -2.43 -5.47
C ILE A 276 18.12 -3.43 -6.45
N TYR A 277 17.35 -3.94 -7.40
CA TYR A 277 17.85 -4.90 -8.37
C TYR A 277 18.89 -4.26 -9.31
N ARG A 278 18.65 -3.04 -9.75
CA ARG A 278 19.53 -2.29 -10.66
C ARG A 278 20.87 -1.90 -10.03
N PHE A 279 20.96 -1.80 -8.72
CA PHE A 279 22.25 -1.64 -8.04
C PHE A 279 23.18 -2.85 -8.22
N LYS A 280 22.61 -4.03 -8.48
CA LYS A 280 23.38 -5.29 -8.58
C LYS A 280 23.68 -5.67 -10.02
N THR A 281 22.83 -5.31 -10.97
CA THR A 281 22.92 -5.77 -12.36
C THR A 281 22.26 -4.80 -13.33
N SER A 282 22.71 -4.81 -14.59
CA SER A 282 22.05 -4.12 -15.70
C SER A 282 20.98 -5.00 -16.40
N GLU A 283 20.88 -6.26 -16.05
CA GLU A 283 19.86 -7.16 -16.58
C GLU A 283 18.49 -6.82 -15.96
N HIS A 284 17.41 -7.21 -16.62
CA HIS A 284 16.07 -7.05 -16.10
C HIS A 284 15.55 -8.38 -15.52
N ALA A 285 14.98 -8.30 -14.32
CA ALA A 285 14.16 -9.35 -13.75
C ALA A 285 12.99 -8.69 -12.99
N GLU A 286 11.92 -9.44 -12.76
CA GLU A 286 10.75 -8.95 -12.01
C GLU A 286 11.05 -9.04 -10.49
N GLN A 287 12.00 -8.22 -10.05
CA GLN A 287 12.43 -8.08 -8.66
C GLN A 287 12.30 -6.60 -8.27
N ARG A 288 11.11 -6.27 -7.82
CA ARG A 288 10.65 -4.89 -7.60
C ARG A 288 11.01 -4.40 -6.19
N SER A 289 10.83 -3.12 -5.96
CA SER A 289 11.14 -2.46 -4.68
C SER A 289 10.07 -1.44 -4.36
N VAL A 290 9.40 -1.59 -3.22
CA VAL A 290 8.37 -0.66 -2.78
C VAL A 290 8.96 0.67 -2.36
N SER A 291 8.36 1.75 -2.86
CA SER A 291 8.68 3.14 -2.53
C SER A 291 7.42 3.89 -2.11
N ALA A 292 7.59 5.04 -1.47
CA ALA A 292 6.49 5.90 -1.07
C ALA A 292 6.85 7.38 -1.22
N ALA A 293 5.84 8.21 -1.46
CA ALA A 293 5.98 9.67 -1.53
C ALA A 293 4.80 10.35 -0.83
N GLU A 294 5.04 11.49 -0.21
CA GLU A 294 3.96 12.35 0.29
C GLU A 294 3.17 12.91 -0.90
N MET A 295 1.86 12.79 -0.84
CA MET A 295 0.92 13.19 -1.90
C MET A 295 0.05 14.35 -1.41
N THR A 296 -0.22 15.31 -2.29
CA THR A 296 -1.02 16.48 -1.98
C THR A 296 -2.20 16.66 -2.94
N TYR A 297 -3.21 17.39 -2.47
CA TYR A 297 -4.43 17.64 -3.21
C TYR A 297 -4.62 19.14 -3.47
N ASN A 298 -5.21 19.45 -4.62
CA ASN A 298 -5.72 20.76 -4.94
C ASN A 298 -7.03 21.06 -4.18
N ALA A 299 -7.45 22.30 -4.17
CA ALA A 299 -8.67 22.71 -3.46
C ALA A 299 -9.95 22.03 -3.98
N ASP A 300 -9.99 21.64 -5.25
CA ASP A 300 -11.10 20.92 -5.90
C ASP A 300 -11.08 19.40 -5.62
N GLY A 301 -10.02 18.91 -4.93
CA GLY A 301 -9.82 17.52 -4.61
C GLY A 301 -9.01 16.75 -5.65
N THR A 302 -8.62 17.35 -6.77
CA THR A 302 -7.69 16.70 -7.70
C THR A 302 -6.31 16.55 -7.05
N ILE A 303 -5.55 15.55 -7.51
CA ILE A 303 -4.24 15.23 -6.94
C ILE A 303 -3.15 15.98 -7.71
N GLN A 304 -2.17 16.52 -6.98
CA GLN A 304 -0.98 17.10 -7.61
C GLN A 304 -0.06 15.97 -8.09
N GLU A 305 0.39 16.07 -9.34
CA GLU A 305 1.28 15.08 -9.93
C GLU A 305 2.61 15.02 -9.17
N LEU A 306 3.04 13.82 -8.85
CA LEU A 306 4.32 13.52 -8.20
C LEU A 306 5.40 13.29 -9.26
N PRO A 307 6.66 13.72 -8.99
CA PRO A 307 7.78 13.22 -9.76
C PRO A 307 7.97 11.72 -9.53
N TYR A 308 8.84 11.09 -10.30
CA TYR A 308 9.17 9.70 -10.12
C TYR A 308 9.75 9.43 -8.72
N PHE A 309 9.52 8.24 -8.16
CA PHE A 309 9.91 7.91 -6.77
C PHE A 309 11.37 8.19 -6.43
N SER A 310 12.31 7.97 -7.36
CA SER A 310 13.73 8.28 -7.13
C SER A 310 14.03 9.78 -6.96
N GLU A 311 13.11 10.65 -7.37
CA GLU A 311 13.20 12.10 -7.21
C GLU A 311 12.41 12.59 -5.99
N CYS A 312 11.61 11.73 -5.39
CA CYS A 312 10.87 12.02 -4.18
C CYS A 312 11.75 11.83 -2.95
N LYS A 313 11.37 12.51 -1.88
CA LYS A 313 11.92 12.32 -0.55
C LYS A 313 10.80 12.01 0.41
N LEU A 314 11.05 11.08 1.31
CA LEU A 314 10.11 10.73 2.35
C LEU A 314 10.59 11.25 3.71
N ASN A 315 9.79 12.09 4.33
CA ASN A 315 10.12 12.68 5.61
C ASN A 315 9.53 11.90 6.76
N GLN A 316 10.30 11.72 7.82
CA GLN A 316 9.83 11.14 9.06
C GLN A 316 8.66 11.94 9.63
N VAL A 317 7.62 11.24 10.05
CA VAL A 317 6.42 11.81 10.68
C VAL A 317 6.37 11.43 12.16
N GLY A 318 6.53 12.41 13.03
CA GLY A 318 6.62 12.18 14.46
C GLY A 318 8.05 11.81 14.90
N SER A 319 8.20 11.38 16.14
CA SER A 319 9.49 11.03 16.72
C SER A 319 9.75 9.53 16.63
N PHE A 320 11.01 9.18 16.41
CA PHE A 320 11.47 7.79 16.51
C PHE A 320 11.20 7.24 17.92
N ASN A 321 10.65 6.04 17.99
CA ASN A 321 10.48 5.32 19.25
C ASN A 321 11.60 4.29 19.42
N PRO A 322 12.61 4.57 20.29
CA PRO A 322 13.76 3.69 20.46
C PRO A 322 13.43 2.34 21.13
N PHE A 323 12.21 2.19 21.65
CA PHE A 323 11.74 0.95 22.27
C PHE A 323 11.01 0.02 21.32
N ARG A 324 10.86 0.42 20.04
CA ARG A 324 10.36 -0.46 18.98
C ARG A 324 11.51 -1.06 18.20
N CYS A 325 11.34 -2.32 17.78
CA CYS A 325 12.24 -2.94 16.83
C CYS A 325 12.10 -2.24 15.48
N VAL A 326 13.23 -1.90 14.86
CA VAL A 326 13.31 -1.44 13.47
C VAL A 326 14.50 -2.12 12.82
N GLU A 327 14.40 -2.41 11.55
CA GLU A 327 15.46 -3.04 10.80
C GLU A 327 16.64 -2.08 10.62
N ALA A 328 17.84 -2.56 10.85
CA ALA A 328 19.05 -1.74 10.77
C ALA A 328 19.25 -1.18 9.35
N GLU A 329 18.86 -1.93 8.35
CA GLU A 329 18.92 -1.56 6.93
C GLU A 329 18.08 -0.33 6.63
N THR A 330 16.91 -0.19 7.23
CA THR A 330 16.07 1.01 7.07
C THR A 330 16.59 2.20 7.86
N MET A 331 17.45 2.00 8.84
CA MET A 331 18.09 3.03 9.64
C MET A 331 19.41 3.54 9.03
N ALA A 332 20.05 2.75 8.19
CA ALA A 332 21.39 3.01 7.66
C ALA A 332 21.43 4.09 6.55
N TRP A 333 20.28 4.48 6.03
CA TRP A 333 20.17 5.46 4.96
C TRP A 333 19.83 6.84 5.56
N GLY A 334 20.86 7.55 5.91
CA GLY A 334 20.80 8.92 6.40
C GLY A 334 21.79 9.80 5.75
#